data_5cb8ec38d34b2a55674e5921760e366a
#
_entry.id   5cb8ec38d34b2a55674e5921760e366a
#
_cell.length_a   1.000
_cell.length_b   1.000
_cell.length_c   1.000
_cell.angle_alpha   90.00
_cell.angle_beta   90.00
_cell.angle_gamma   90.00
#
_symmetry.space_group_name_H-M   'P 1'
#
loop_
_entity.id
_entity.type
_entity.pdbx_description
1 polymer ?
#
loop_
_entity_poly.entity_id
_entity_poly.type
_entity_poly.pdbx_seq_one_letter_code
_entity_poly.pdbx_strand_id
1 'polypeptide(L)'
;MKLRKIFLVLTLMLSLTSIVQANSISIFGGSYDYDDDNTSTLYGLNYHLSDNKFSVFNVIDLNPVIGGFVTAKSATMFYSGFETNIGQDSIYLNLSSSAGIYSNGDGKDLGNALQFKSEVNLFYRLGKSSRVGLGSHHISNAGLSSVNPGTNNFYLIFNRDF
;
A
#
# COMPACT_ATOMS: atom_id res chain seq x y z
N MET A 1 -34.02 -8.86 9.02
CA MET A 1 -33.44 -7.68 8.35
C MET A 1 -31.90 -7.67 8.33
N LYS A 2 -31.21 -8.12 9.37
CA LYS A 2 -29.72 -8.16 9.42
C LYS A 2 -29.08 -9.19 8.45
N LEU A 3 -29.66 -10.39 8.32
CA LEU A 3 -29.12 -11.48 7.48
C LEU A 3 -29.13 -11.13 5.97
N ARG A 4 -30.17 -10.44 5.49
CA ARG A 4 -30.29 -9.99 4.09
C ARG A 4 -29.24 -8.93 3.73
N LYS A 5 -28.89 -8.05 4.65
CA LYS A 5 -27.85 -7.03 4.42
C LYS A 5 -26.45 -7.65 4.38
N ILE A 6 -26.18 -8.66 5.23
CA ILE A 6 -24.92 -9.41 5.23
C ILE A 6 -24.79 -10.21 3.92
N PHE A 7 -25.86 -10.83 3.45
CA PHE A 7 -25.86 -11.57 2.19
C PHE A 7 -25.64 -10.65 0.98
N LEU A 8 -26.24 -9.46 0.99
CA LEU A 8 -26.07 -8.46 -0.09
C LEU A 8 -24.62 -7.92 -0.13
N VAL A 9 -24.00 -7.65 1.02
CA VAL A 9 -22.60 -7.21 1.12
C VAL A 9 -21.66 -8.33 0.68
N LEU A 10 -21.93 -9.58 1.08
CA LEU A 10 -21.12 -10.73 0.67
C LEU A 10 -21.23 -10.99 -0.85
N THR A 11 -22.43 -10.85 -1.43
CA THR A 11 -22.66 -11.00 -2.88
C THR A 11 -22.02 -9.86 -3.66
N LEU A 12 -22.05 -8.65 -3.14
CA LEU A 12 -21.36 -7.50 -3.74
C LEU A 12 -19.84 -7.67 -3.68
N MET A 13 -19.30 -8.18 -2.57
CA MET A 13 -17.86 -8.50 -2.46
C MET A 13 -17.43 -9.65 -3.39
N LEU A 14 -18.28 -10.69 -3.54
CA LEU A 14 -18.02 -11.80 -4.47
C LEU A 14 -18.14 -11.37 -5.94
N SER A 15 -18.99 -10.40 -6.27
CA SER A 15 -19.11 -9.87 -7.64
C SER A 15 -17.95 -8.94 -8.01
N LEU A 16 -17.27 -8.34 -7.03
CA LEU A 16 -16.08 -7.52 -7.25
C LEU A 16 -14.81 -8.38 -7.49
N THR A 17 -14.78 -9.63 -7.06
CA THR A 17 -13.63 -10.52 -7.24
C THR A 17 -13.40 -10.97 -8.68
N SER A 18 -14.39 -10.81 -9.56
CA SER A 18 -14.27 -11.14 -10.99
C SER A 18 -13.71 -10.00 -11.86
N ILE A 19 -13.50 -8.81 -11.30
CA ILE A 19 -13.11 -7.62 -12.07
C ILE A 19 -11.66 -7.17 -11.77
N VAL A 20 -11.08 -7.62 -10.66
CA VAL A 20 -9.74 -7.20 -10.23
C VAL A 20 -8.76 -8.37 -10.40
N GLN A 21 -8.12 -8.43 -11.55
CA GLN A 21 -7.00 -9.33 -11.76
C GLN A 21 -5.72 -8.58 -11.41
N ALA A 22 -5.04 -9.02 -10.34
CA ALA A 22 -3.71 -8.52 -10.02
C ALA A 22 -2.71 -9.06 -11.03
N ASN A 23 -1.87 -8.18 -11.58
CA ASN A 23 -0.78 -8.60 -12.47
C ASN A 23 0.49 -8.90 -11.68
N SER A 24 0.59 -8.39 -10.46
CA SER A 24 1.64 -8.77 -9.52
C SER A 24 1.23 -8.59 -8.06
N ILE A 25 1.92 -9.30 -7.18
CA ILE A 25 1.82 -9.18 -5.73
C ILE A 25 3.17 -8.77 -5.16
N SER A 26 3.16 -7.82 -4.23
CA SER A 26 4.30 -7.54 -3.36
C SER A 26 4.00 -7.97 -1.94
N ILE A 27 4.99 -8.55 -1.28
CA ILE A 27 5.04 -8.70 0.17
C ILE A 27 6.18 -7.86 0.71
N PHE A 28 5.98 -7.23 1.85
CA PHE A 28 7.00 -6.39 2.45
C PHE A 28 7.05 -6.53 3.97
N GLY A 29 8.22 -6.28 4.53
CA GLY A 29 8.42 -6.32 5.98
C GLY A 29 9.61 -5.47 6.40
N GLY A 30 9.47 -4.80 7.55
CA GLY A 30 10.48 -3.88 8.02
C GLY A 30 10.12 -3.18 9.33
N SER A 31 10.51 -1.90 9.44
CA SER A 31 10.31 -1.07 10.60
C SER A 31 9.21 -0.04 10.37
N TYR A 32 8.23 -0.04 11.25
CA TYR A 32 7.20 0.99 11.36
C TYR A 32 7.70 2.07 12.31
N ASP A 33 7.55 3.35 11.92
CA ASP A 33 7.86 4.53 12.73
C ASP A 33 9.32 4.49 13.24
N TYR A 34 10.27 4.27 12.32
CA TYR A 34 11.68 3.99 12.66
C TYR A 34 12.42 5.15 13.31
N ASP A 35 11.87 6.35 13.25
CA ASP A 35 12.43 7.60 13.74
C ASP A 35 11.77 8.10 15.05
N ASP A 36 10.94 7.28 15.70
CA ASP A 36 10.20 7.60 16.93
C ASP A 36 10.24 6.43 17.93
N ASP A 37 9.92 6.71 19.18
CA ASP A 37 9.83 5.74 20.29
C ASP A 37 8.75 4.66 20.09
N ASN A 38 7.82 4.87 19.15
CA ASN A 38 6.78 3.92 18.78
C ASN A 38 7.20 2.84 17.77
N THR A 39 8.49 2.74 17.46
CA THR A 39 9.03 1.76 16.52
C THR A 39 8.48 0.35 16.78
N SER A 40 8.06 -0.31 15.72
CA SER A 40 7.63 -1.71 15.75
C SER A 40 7.89 -2.40 14.40
N THR A 41 7.77 -3.73 14.37
CA THR A 41 7.86 -4.47 13.11
C THR A 41 6.61 -4.27 12.26
N LEU A 42 6.80 -4.14 10.96
CA LEU A 42 5.77 -3.94 9.92
C LEU A 42 5.76 -5.13 8.97
N TYR A 43 4.57 -5.62 8.60
CA TYR A 43 4.36 -6.60 7.54
C TYR A 43 3.20 -6.16 6.67
N GLY A 44 3.33 -6.29 5.36
CA GLY A 44 2.28 -5.87 4.46
C GLY A 44 2.29 -6.56 3.10
N LEU A 45 1.26 -6.25 2.32
CA LEU A 45 1.00 -6.82 1.01
C LEU A 45 0.39 -5.76 0.10
N ASN A 46 0.82 -5.75 -1.18
CA ASN A 46 0.23 -4.95 -2.24
C ASN A 46 -0.19 -5.84 -3.41
N TYR A 47 -1.35 -5.54 -4.00
CA TYR A 47 -1.81 -6.00 -5.30
C TYR A 47 -1.64 -4.87 -6.31
N HIS A 48 -0.93 -5.12 -7.41
CA HIS A 48 -0.65 -4.19 -8.48
C HIS A 48 -1.46 -4.55 -9.71
N LEU A 49 -2.19 -3.57 -10.27
CA LEU A 49 -3.16 -3.75 -11.35
C LEU A 49 -2.62 -3.13 -12.66
N SER A 50 -1.48 -3.61 -13.13
CA SER A 50 -0.74 -3.00 -14.25
C SER A 50 -1.48 -3.03 -15.60
N ASP A 51 -2.44 -3.94 -15.79
CA ASP A 51 -3.28 -3.99 -17.01
C ASP A 51 -4.37 -2.91 -17.03
N ASN A 52 -4.64 -2.26 -15.89
CA ASN A 52 -5.66 -1.22 -15.74
C ASN A 52 -5.07 0.19 -15.68
N LYS A 53 -3.97 0.42 -16.38
CA LYS A 53 -3.26 1.70 -16.35
C LYS A 53 -4.04 2.86 -16.95
N PHE A 54 -3.82 4.05 -16.40
CA PHE A 54 -4.29 5.32 -16.93
C PHE A 54 -3.09 6.15 -17.36
N SER A 55 -3.04 6.55 -18.63
CA SER A 55 -1.98 7.45 -19.11
C SER A 55 -2.39 8.91 -18.87
N VAL A 56 -1.60 9.63 -18.10
CA VAL A 56 -1.77 11.06 -17.85
C VAL A 56 -0.89 11.83 -18.82
N PHE A 57 -1.51 12.70 -19.63
CA PHE A 57 -0.84 13.49 -20.70
C PHE A 57 -0.01 12.64 -21.69
N ASN A 58 -0.29 11.35 -21.83
CA ASN A 58 0.50 10.39 -22.62
C ASN A 58 2.00 10.32 -22.23
N VAL A 59 2.32 10.69 -20.99
CA VAL A 59 3.71 10.74 -20.48
C VAL A 59 3.89 9.85 -19.25
N ILE A 60 2.90 9.77 -18.38
CA ILE A 60 2.97 9.02 -17.12
C ILE A 60 1.86 7.97 -17.10
N ASP A 61 2.25 6.71 -16.99
CA ASP A 61 1.31 5.62 -16.74
C ASP A 61 1.08 5.46 -15.24
N LEU A 62 -0.16 5.62 -14.81
CA LEU A 62 -0.61 5.38 -13.45
C LEU A 62 -1.32 4.03 -13.38
N ASN A 63 -0.83 3.13 -12.56
CA ASN A 63 -1.41 1.81 -12.30
C ASN A 63 -2.15 1.83 -10.96
N PRO A 64 -3.36 1.30 -10.87
CA PRO A 64 -4.01 1.16 -9.58
C PRO A 64 -3.27 0.18 -8.68
N VAL A 65 -3.25 0.47 -7.38
CA VAL A 65 -2.69 -0.40 -6.34
C VAL A 65 -3.65 -0.49 -5.16
N ILE A 66 -3.77 -1.69 -4.59
CA ILE A 66 -4.53 -1.95 -3.37
C ILE A 66 -3.62 -2.69 -2.41
N GLY A 67 -3.62 -2.30 -1.14
CA GLY A 67 -2.74 -2.95 -0.19
C GLY A 67 -3.17 -2.77 1.25
N GLY A 68 -2.38 -3.35 2.12
CA GLY A 68 -2.55 -3.21 3.56
C GLY A 68 -1.32 -3.68 4.31
N PHE A 69 -1.25 -3.27 5.58
CA PHE A 69 -0.21 -3.73 6.48
C PHE A 69 -0.74 -3.90 7.91
N VAL A 70 0.02 -4.65 8.69
CA VAL A 70 -0.14 -4.80 10.13
C VAL A 70 1.21 -4.63 10.80
N THR A 71 1.21 -4.09 12.02
CA THR A 71 2.42 -3.96 12.84
C THR A 71 2.38 -4.93 14.02
N ALA A 72 3.54 -5.17 14.65
CA ALA A 72 3.63 -5.97 15.86
C ALA A 72 2.88 -5.35 17.06
N LYS A 73 2.55 -4.04 17.01
CA LYS A 73 1.68 -3.34 17.97
C LYS A 73 0.23 -3.27 17.49
N SER A 74 -0.21 -4.17 16.61
CA SER A 74 -1.59 -4.28 16.11
C SER A 74 -2.11 -3.05 15.34
N ALA A 75 -1.26 -2.07 15.00
CA ALA A 75 -1.65 -1.02 14.09
C ALA A 75 -1.87 -1.62 12.69
N THR A 76 -2.94 -1.21 12.01
CA THR A 76 -3.32 -1.73 10.70
C THR A 76 -3.72 -0.60 9.77
N MET A 77 -3.45 -0.77 8.49
CA MET A 77 -3.97 0.11 7.45
C MET A 77 -4.39 -0.70 6.23
N PHE A 78 -5.54 -0.37 5.67
CA PHE A 78 -5.98 -0.84 4.35
C PHE A 78 -6.11 0.37 3.44
N TYR A 79 -5.54 0.31 2.23
CA TYR A 79 -5.43 1.44 1.34
C TYR A 79 -5.57 1.07 -0.13
N SER A 80 -5.92 2.07 -0.94
CA SER A 80 -5.89 2.00 -2.39
C SER A 80 -5.39 3.33 -2.97
N GLY A 81 -4.82 3.27 -4.17
CA GLY A 81 -4.28 4.46 -4.83
C GLY A 81 -3.70 4.14 -6.19
N PHE A 82 -2.71 4.92 -6.57
CA PHE A 82 -2.02 4.80 -7.85
C PHE A 82 -0.52 4.77 -7.65
N GLU A 83 0.15 4.10 -8.57
CA GLU A 83 1.59 4.00 -8.65
C GLU A 83 2.09 4.25 -10.06
N THR A 84 3.35 4.63 -10.19
CA THR A 84 4.07 4.74 -11.46
C THR A 84 5.48 4.19 -11.30
N ASN A 85 6.04 3.67 -12.40
CA ASN A 85 7.40 3.16 -12.44
C ASN A 85 8.27 4.11 -13.29
N ILE A 86 9.46 4.45 -12.78
CA ILE A 86 10.42 5.33 -13.42
C ILE A 86 11.76 4.59 -13.54
N GLY A 87 12.27 4.44 -14.74
CA GLY A 87 13.51 3.72 -15.01
C GLY A 87 13.27 2.60 -15.99
N GLN A 88 14.35 1.89 -16.35
CA GLN A 88 14.33 0.81 -17.32
C GLN A 88 15.24 -0.33 -16.87
N ASP A 89 15.02 -1.51 -17.49
CA ASP A 89 15.83 -2.70 -17.33
C ASP A 89 15.84 -3.29 -15.91
N SER A 90 17.03 -3.34 -15.31
CA SER A 90 17.26 -4.10 -14.08
C SER A 90 16.93 -3.34 -12.80
N ILE A 91 16.96 -1.99 -12.84
CA ILE A 91 16.73 -1.12 -11.67
C ILE A 91 15.71 -0.04 -12.05
N TYR A 92 14.70 0.15 -11.20
CA TYR A 92 13.71 1.20 -11.38
C TYR A 92 13.13 1.67 -10.03
N LEU A 93 12.60 2.89 -10.02
CA LEU A 93 11.84 3.46 -8.92
C LEU A 93 10.35 3.19 -9.16
N ASN A 94 9.66 2.78 -8.11
CA ASN A 94 8.21 2.77 -8.05
C ASN A 94 7.77 3.85 -7.05
N LEU A 95 6.91 4.75 -7.51
CA LEU A 95 6.34 5.82 -6.70
C LEU A 95 4.84 5.57 -6.56
N SER A 96 4.31 5.66 -5.36
CA SER A 96 2.87 5.53 -5.15
C SER A 96 2.29 6.58 -4.20
N SER A 97 1.00 6.87 -4.40
CA SER A 97 0.20 7.66 -3.49
C SER A 97 -1.15 6.98 -3.29
N SER A 98 -1.56 6.84 -2.05
CA SER A 98 -2.77 6.09 -1.67
C SER A 98 -3.51 6.79 -0.53
N ALA A 99 -4.81 6.57 -0.45
CA ALA A 99 -5.63 6.90 0.71
C ALA A 99 -6.15 5.61 1.35
N GLY A 100 -6.34 5.60 2.66
CA GLY A 100 -6.78 4.40 3.35
C GLY A 100 -7.31 4.63 4.75
N ILE A 101 -7.81 3.55 5.34
CA ILE A 101 -8.31 3.53 6.71
C ILE A 101 -7.26 2.89 7.61
N TYR A 102 -6.91 3.62 8.63
CA TYR A 102 -5.92 3.25 9.64
C TYR A 102 -6.59 3.02 11.00
N SER A 103 -6.08 2.04 11.72
CA SER A 103 -6.38 1.79 13.13
C SER A 103 -5.06 1.66 13.89
N ASN A 104 -4.91 2.39 14.98
CA ASN A 104 -3.65 2.46 15.73
C ASN A 104 -3.34 1.18 16.55
N GLY A 105 -4.35 0.37 16.90
CA GLY A 105 -4.13 -0.72 17.84
C GLY A 105 -3.45 -0.21 19.13
N ASP A 106 -2.33 -0.84 19.50
CA ASP A 106 -1.44 -0.41 20.58
C ASP A 106 -0.26 0.44 20.07
N GLY A 107 -0.29 0.84 18.81
CA GLY A 107 0.72 1.68 18.15
C GLY A 107 0.41 3.16 18.22
N LYS A 108 1.02 3.93 17.31
CA LYS A 108 0.92 5.39 17.27
C LYS A 108 -0.46 5.85 16.83
N ASP A 109 -1.08 6.76 17.59
CA ASP A 109 -2.29 7.47 17.18
C ASP A 109 -1.93 8.54 16.15
N LEU A 110 -2.49 8.44 14.94
CA LEU A 110 -2.29 9.39 13.85
C LEU A 110 -3.38 10.47 13.78
N GLY A 111 -4.25 10.54 14.79
CA GLY A 111 -5.25 11.58 14.97
C GLY A 111 -6.49 11.48 14.06
N ASN A 112 -6.50 10.61 13.07
CA ASN A 112 -7.64 10.39 12.18
C ASN A 112 -7.59 8.98 11.60
N ALA A 113 -8.75 8.36 11.37
CA ALA A 113 -8.82 7.07 10.71
C ALA A 113 -8.48 7.15 9.21
N LEU A 114 -8.84 8.24 8.53
CA LEU A 114 -8.45 8.46 7.14
C LEU A 114 -7.00 8.96 7.09
N GLN A 115 -6.15 8.21 6.40
CA GLN A 115 -4.74 8.51 6.22
C GLN A 115 -4.36 8.50 4.73
N PHE A 116 -3.34 9.28 4.40
CA PHE A 116 -2.69 9.28 3.09
C PHE A 116 -1.30 8.68 3.21
N LYS A 117 -0.94 7.84 2.26
CA LYS A 117 0.34 7.16 2.18
C LYS A 117 1.08 7.61 0.92
N SER A 118 2.29 8.11 1.08
CA SER A 118 3.24 8.39 -0.02
C SER A 118 4.40 7.41 0.08
N GLU A 119 4.74 6.74 -1.00
CA GLU A 119 5.69 5.62 -1.00
C GLU A 119 6.70 5.75 -2.13
N VAL A 120 7.93 5.34 -1.85
CA VAL A 120 9.00 5.14 -2.83
C VAL A 120 9.64 3.77 -2.61
N ASN A 121 9.75 3.00 -3.68
CA ASN A 121 10.44 1.71 -3.70
C ASN A 121 11.53 1.74 -4.76
N LEU A 122 12.73 1.27 -4.42
CA LEU A 122 13.81 1.01 -5.36
C LEU A 122 13.87 -0.50 -5.60
N PHE A 123 13.55 -0.94 -6.82
CA PHE A 123 13.53 -2.34 -7.19
C PHE A 123 14.73 -2.75 -8.04
N TYR A 124 15.19 -3.97 -7.77
CA TYR A 124 16.11 -4.72 -8.62
C TYR A 124 15.42 -5.97 -9.16
N ARG A 125 15.51 -6.20 -10.48
CA ARG A 125 14.91 -7.35 -11.17
C ARG A 125 15.79 -8.58 -10.99
N LEU A 126 15.25 -9.64 -10.36
CA LEU A 126 15.91 -10.93 -10.16
C LEU A 126 15.74 -11.90 -11.35
N GLY A 127 14.84 -11.58 -12.27
CA GLY A 127 14.51 -12.41 -13.42
C GLY A 127 13.32 -11.87 -14.19
N LYS A 128 12.63 -12.71 -14.93
CA LYS A 128 11.52 -12.25 -15.80
C LYS A 128 10.30 -11.75 -14.99
N SER A 129 10.03 -12.37 -13.85
CA SER A 129 8.79 -12.12 -13.09
C SER A 129 9.00 -11.90 -11.59
N SER A 130 10.23 -11.66 -11.13
CA SER A 130 10.50 -11.42 -9.71
C SER A 130 11.40 -10.20 -9.51
N ARG A 131 11.13 -9.45 -8.46
CA ARG A 131 11.89 -8.25 -8.07
C ARG A 131 12.06 -8.23 -6.57
N VAL A 132 13.17 -7.68 -6.12
CA VAL A 132 13.44 -7.37 -4.71
C VAL A 132 13.78 -5.90 -4.60
N GLY A 133 13.45 -5.28 -3.50
CA GLY A 133 13.72 -3.87 -3.34
C GLY A 133 13.79 -3.41 -1.89
N LEU A 134 14.12 -2.14 -1.76
CA LEU A 134 14.02 -1.36 -0.54
C LEU A 134 12.91 -0.35 -0.72
N GLY A 135 12.06 -0.21 0.28
CA GLY A 135 10.94 0.70 0.25
C GLY A 135 10.89 1.58 1.48
N SER A 136 10.33 2.76 1.29
CA SER A 136 9.97 3.67 2.38
C SER A 136 8.61 4.28 2.08
N HIS A 137 7.78 4.42 3.12
CA HIS A 137 6.55 5.19 3.00
C HIS A 137 6.32 6.08 4.21
N HIS A 138 5.73 7.24 3.93
CA HIS A 138 5.20 8.17 4.91
C HIS A 138 3.68 8.06 4.96
N ILE A 139 3.12 8.11 6.17
CA ILE A 139 1.67 8.12 6.39
C ILE A 139 1.32 9.33 7.24
N SER A 140 0.28 10.08 6.85
CA SER A 140 -0.25 11.21 7.61
C SER A 140 -1.71 11.50 7.22
N ASN A 141 -2.42 12.21 8.07
CA ASN A 141 -3.80 12.61 7.78
C ASN A 141 -3.92 13.92 6.96
N ALA A 142 -2.80 14.43 6.44
CA ALA A 142 -2.74 15.66 5.64
C ALA A 142 -3.41 16.89 6.32
N GLY A 143 -3.43 16.94 7.65
CA GLY A 143 -4.04 18.04 8.41
C GLY A 143 -5.57 17.97 8.54
N LEU A 144 -6.19 16.80 8.28
CA LEU A 144 -7.63 16.58 8.52
C LEU A 144 -7.98 16.60 10.02
N SER A 145 -6.99 16.47 10.90
CA SER A 145 -7.12 16.58 12.35
C SER A 145 -6.06 17.52 12.89
N SER A 146 -6.31 18.10 14.08
CA SER A 146 -5.32 18.89 14.82
C SER A 146 -4.13 18.06 15.32
N VAL A 147 -4.31 16.73 15.45
CA VAL A 147 -3.26 15.76 15.75
C VAL A 147 -2.85 15.09 14.44
N ASN A 148 -1.62 15.28 14.01
CA ASN A 148 -1.06 14.72 12.78
C ASN A 148 0.44 14.45 12.90
N PRO A 149 0.89 13.51 13.78
CA PRO A 149 2.30 13.25 13.97
C PRO A 149 2.95 12.58 12.75
N GLY A 150 2.16 11.85 11.94
CA GLY A 150 2.65 11.03 10.86
C GLY A 150 3.50 9.84 11.32
N THR A 151 3.91 8.98 10.38
CA THR A 151 4.91 7.92 10.59
C THR A 151 5.80 7.78 9.36
N ASN A 152 7.08 7.43 9.59
CA ASN A 152 8.03 7.08 8.56
C ASN A 152 8.41 5.59 8.69
N ASN A 153 8.30 4.86 7.60
CA ASN A 153 8.42 3.41 7.60
C ASN A 153 9.48 2.99 6.56
N PHE A 154 10.26 1.96 6.87
CA PHE A 154 11.30 1.44 5.99
C PHE A 154 11.23 -0.09 5.97
N TYR A 155 11.35 -0.71 4.78
CA TYR A 155 11.15 -2.15 4.63
C TYR A 155 11.90 -2.74 3.43
N LEU A 156 12.08 -4.05 3.49
CA LEU A 156 12.39 -4.89 2.34
C LEU A 156 11.08 -5.27 1.65
N ILE A 157 11.11 -5.33 0.32
CA ILE A 157 9.95 -5.68 -0.50
C ILE A 157 10.35 -6.72 -1.55
N PHE A 158 9.49 -7.72 -1.72
CA PHE A 158 9.59 -8.71 -2.80
C PHE A 158 8.31 -8.63 -3.63
N ASN A 159 8.45 -8.57 -4.95
CA ASN A 159 7.34 -8.53 -5.90
C ASN A 159 7.41 -9.71 -6.87
N ARG A 160 6.25 -10.26 -7.23
CA ARG A 160 6.09 -11.36 -8.17
C ARG A 160 4.97 -11.08 -9.16
N ASP A 161 5.28 -11.13 -10.48
CA ASP A 161 4.31 -11.09 -11.58
C ASP A 161 3.68 -12.47 -11.81
N PHE A 162 2.46 -12.49 -12.34
CA PHE A 162 1.70 -13.68 -12.74
C PHE A 162 1.57 -13.78 -14.25
#